data_d301656539f68d661dce2b6687829a1c
#
_entry.id   d301656539f68d661dce2b6687829a1c
#
_cell.length_a   1.000
_cell.length_b   1.000
_cell.length_c   1.000
_cell.angle_alpha   90.00
_cell.angle_beta   90.00
_cell.angle_gamma   90.00
#
_symmetry.space_group_name_H-M   'P 1'
#
loop_
_entity.id
_entity.type
_entity.pdbx_description
1 polymer ?
#
loop_
_entity_poly.entity_id
_entity_poly.type
_entity_poly.pdbx_seq_one_letter_code
_entity_poly.pdbx_strand_id
1 'polypeptide(L)'
;MMRKILLLICHCCFLVMANAQSIGIGTSSPNSSAVLDLTNTGKGLLIPRMPTAQISSIVNPAKGLLVYDSSLNRLMVNMGTPVTPNWQTIVANSGCA
;
A
#
# COMPACT_ATOMS: atom_id res chain seq x y z
N MET A 1 45.80 -15.36 7.93
CA MET A 1 44.68 -16.33 7.97
C MET A 1 43.50 -15.87 8.78
N MET A 2 43.65 -15.33 9.98
CA MET A 2 42.52 -14.85 10.80
C MET A 2 41.72 -13.68 10.17
N ARG A 3 42.38 -12.76 9.45
CA ARG A 3 41.71 -11.64 8.79
C ARG A 3 40.74 -12.06 7.65
N LYS A 4 41.05 -13.13 6.92
CA LYS A 4 40.20 -13.65 5.84
C LYS A 4 38.99 -14.40 6.39
N ILE A 5 39.12 -15.07 7.51
CA ILE A 5 38.00 -15.77 8.18
C ILE A 5 37.06 -14.77 8.81
N LEU A 6 37.56 -13.67 9.38
CA LEU A 6 36.74 -12.60 9.96
C LEU A 6 35.89 -11.88 8.89
N LEU A 7 36.48 -11.63 7.71
CA LEU A 7 35.78 -11.04 6.56
C LEU A 7 34.69 -11.98 6.01
N LEU A 8 34.89 -13.29 6.01
CA LEU A 8 33.92 -14.27 5.56
C LEU A 8 32.73 -14.36 6.53
N ILE A 9 32.97 -14.29 7.83
CA ILE A 9 31.95 -14.32 8.88
C ILE A 9 31.10 -13.04 8.81
N CYS A 10 31.73 -11.89 8.57
CA CYS A 10 31.02 -10.62 8.39
C CYS A 10 30.14 -10.61 7.14
N HIS A 11 30.55 -11.25 6.05
CA HIS A 11 29.77 -11.40 4.82
C HIS A 11 28.59 -12.35 4.99
N CYS A 12 28.75 -13.41 5.76
CA CYS A 12 27.69 -14.37 6.04
C CYS A 12 26.60 -13.78 6.95
N CYS A 13 26.94 -12.89 7.88
CA CYS A 13 25.98 -12.18 8.74
C CYS A 13 25.11 -11.17 7.97
N PHE A 14 25.60 -10.64 6.83
CA PHE A 14 24.87 -9.66 6.02
C PHE A 14 23.81 -10.30 5.12
N LEU A 15 23.92 -11.60 4.84
CA LEU A 15 23.00 -12.33 3.96
C LEU A 15 21.71 -12.80 4.65
N VAL A 16 21.60 -12.68 5.97
CA VAL A 16 20.45 -13.19 6.73
C VAL A 16 19.36 -12.15 6.94
N MET A 17 19.55 -10.90 6.49
CA MET A 17 18.65 -9.78 6.78
C MET A 17 17.59 -9.48 5.69
N ALA A 18 17.41 -10.36 4.71
CA ALA A 18 16.61 -10.02 3.51
C ALA A 18 15.16 -10.54 3.52
N ASN A 19 14.57 -10.83 4.69
CA ASN A 19 13.20 -11.39 4.75
C ASN A 19 12.18 -10.51 5.49
N ALA A 20 12.29 -9.18 5.40
CA ALA A 20 11.22 -8.30 5.85
C ALA A 20 10.08 -8.32 4.81
N GLN A 21 9.07 -9.16 5.02
CA GLN A 21 7.93 -9.29 4.10
C GLN A 21 6.77 -8.37 4.45
N SER A 22 6.82 -7.68 5.60
CA SER A 22 5.78 -6.77 6.05
C SER A 22 6.39 -5.46 6.52
N ILE A 23 5.73 -4.37 6.19
CA ILE A 23 6.12 -3.02 6.61
C ILE A 23 5.14 -2.56 7.67
N GLY A 24 5.67 -2.20 8.85
CA GLY A 24 4.92 -1.54 9.91
C GLY A 24 5.34 -0.08 10.03
N ILE A 25 4.38 0.82 10.04
CA ILE A 25 4.59 2.23 10.36
C ILE A 25 3.80 2.52 11.62
N GLY A 26 4.50 2.92 12.69
CA GLY A 26 3.91 3.12 14.01
C GLY A 26 3.75 1.84 14.82
N THR A 27 4.22 0.72 14.33
CA THR A 27 4.26 -0.57 15.04
C THR A 27 5.53 -1.32 14.70
N SER A 28 6.12 -1.96 15.70
CA SER A 28 7.27 -2.88 15.53
C SER A 28 6.83 -4.32 15.26
N SER A 29 5.54 -4.60 15.40
CA SER A 29 4.95 -5.93 15.23
C SER A 29 3.79 -5.86 14.24
N PRO A 30 4.07 -5.71 12.92
CA PRO A 30 3.00 -5.70 11.93
C PRO A 30 2.17 -6.96 12.00
N ASN A 31 0.86 -6.85 11.75
CA ASN A 31 0.00 -8.01 11.69
C ASN A 31 0.49 -9.00 10.63
N SER A 32 0.47 -10.28 10.95
CA SER A 32 0.98 -11.33 10.05
C SER A 32 0.24 -11.44 8.73
N SER A 33 -1.00 -10.95 8.66
CA SER A 33 -1.82 -10.92 7.44
C SER A 33 -1.67 -9.64 6.63
N ALA A 34 -0.88 -8.66 7.09
CA ALA A 34 -0.70 -7.37 6.43
C ALA A 34 0.69 -7.27 5.79
N VAL A 35 0.74 -6.85 4.54
CA VAL A 35 2.00 -6.41 3.90
C VAL A 35 2.40 -5.03 4.40
N LEU A 36 1.42 -4.18 4.67
CA LEU A 36 1.60 -2.86 5.25
C LEU A 36 0.64 -2.68 6.41
N ASP A 37 1.18 -2.41 7.59
CA ASP A 37 0.41 -2.17 8.82
C ASP A 37 0.71 -0.77 9.33
N LEU A 38 -0.31 0.08 9.36
CA LEU A 38 -0.22 1.46 9.82
C LEU A 38 -0.93 1.59 11.16
N THR A 39 -0.20 1.93 12.21
CA THR A 39 -0.75 2.12 13.55
C THR A 39 -0.48 3.55 14.01
N ASN A 40 -1.54 4.27 14.32
CA ASN A 40 -1.47 5.62 14.86
C ASN A 40 -2.77 5.97 15.57
N THR A 41 -2.70 6.80 16.62
CA THR A 41 -3.88 7.22 17.40
C THR A 41 -4.36 8.63 17.02
N GLY A 42 -3.62 9.36 16.24
CA GLY A 42 -3.95 10.75 15.90
C GLY A 42 -3.87 11.10 14.42
N LYS A 43 -3.41 10.17 13.58
CA LYS A 43 -3.22 10.39 12.14
C LYS A 43 -3.76 9.24 11.34
N GLY A 44 -4.27 9.53 10.13
CA GLY A 44 -4.75 8.55 9.17
C GLY A 44 -3.83 8.37 7.97
N LEU A 45 -4.26 7.58 7.03
CA LEU A 45 -3.61 7.40 5.73
C LEU A 45 -4.20 8.38 4.72
N LEU A 46 -3.35 9.19 4.12
CA LEU A 46 -3.73 10.07 3.03
C LEU A 46 -3.27 9.46 1.71
N ILE A 47 -4.21 8.87 0.99
CA ILE A 47 -3.94 8.28 -0.34
C ILE A 47 -3.88 9.38 -1.41
N PRO A 48 -3.38 9.10 -2.62
CA PRO A 48 -3.37 10.07 -3.71
C PRO A 48 -4.74 10.67 -3.97
N ARG A 49 -4.80 12.00 -4.03
CA ARG A 49 -6.02 12.78 -4.28
C ARG A 49 -5.88 13.47 -5.64
N MET A 50 -6.89 13.34 -6.46
CA MET A 50 -6.90 13.94 -7.79
C MET A 50 -8.33 14.17 -8.28
N PRO A 51 -8.54 15.15 -9.19
CA PRO A 51 -9.84 15.35 -9.81
C PRO A 51 -10.27 14.15 -10.66
N THR A 52 -11.58 14.00 -10.87
CA THR A 52 -12.18 12.93 -11.69
C THR A 52 -11.50 12.80 -13.06
N ALA A 53 -11.20 13.93 -13.71
CA ALA A 53 -10.56 13.93 -15.02
C ALA A 53 -9.17 13.26 -15.00
N GLN A 54 -8.41 13.45 -13.93
CA GLN A 54 -7.10 12.82 -13.79
C GLN A 54 -7.20 11.33 -13.46
N ILE A 55 -8.19 10.94 -12.67
CA ILE A 55 -8.46 9.50 -12.41
C ILE A 55 -8.73 8.78 -13.74
N SER A 56 -9.55 9.38 -14.60
CA SER A 56 -9.85 8.83 -15.93
C SER A 56 -8.62 8.77 -16.85
N SER A 57 -7.58 9.55 -16.55
CA SER A 57 -6.34 9.60 -17.33
C SER A 57 -5.27 8.64 -16.84
N ILE A 58 -5.51 7.92 -15.75
CA ILE A 58 -4.54 6.92 -15.26
C ILE A 58 -4.42 5.81 -16.30
N VAL A 59 -3.19 5.61 -16.80
CA VAL A 59 -2.93 4.60 -17.81
C VAL A 59 -2.86 3.22 -17.17
N ASN A 60 -3.65 2.29 -17.70
CA ASN A 60 -3.70 0.89 -17.24
C ASN A 60 -3.82 0.76 -15.71
N PRO A 61 -4.83 1.36 -15.08
CA PRO A 61 -4.95 1.33 -13.63
C PRO A 61 -5.16 -0.11 -13.15
N ALA A 62 -4.37 -0.51 -12.18
CA ALA A 62 -4.47 -1.86 -11.61
C ALA A 62 -5.86 -2.10 -11.01
N LYS A 63 -6.34 -3.32 -11.09
CA LYS A 63 -7.53 -3.74 -10.34
C LYS A 63 -7.25 -3.61 -8.83
N GLY A 64 -8.15 -2.96 -8.12
CA GLY A 64 -7.98 -2.69 -6.69
C GLY A 64 -7.20 -1.41 -6.38
N LEU A 65 -6.80 -0.64 -7.39
CA LEU A 65 -6.12 0.64 -7.17
C LEU A 65 -7.06 1.61 -6.45
N LEU A 66 -6.55 2.23 -5.38
CA LEU A 66 -7.29 3.19 -4.56
C LEU A 66 -6.83 4.60 -4.85
N VAL A 67 -7.76 5.51 -5.09
CA VAL A 67 -7.54 6.95 -5.22
C VAL A 67 -8.68 7.71 -4.54
N TYR A 68 -8.42 8.95 -4.14
CA TYR A 68 -9.46 9.83 -3.65
C TYR A 68 -9.84 10.85 -4.73
N ASP A 69 -11.10 10.87 -5.13
CA ASP A 69 -11.63 11.83 -6.10
C ASP A 69 -11.93 13.14 -5.39
N SER A 70 -11.12 14.16 -5.66
CA SER A 70 -11.27 15.49 -5.05
C SER A 70 -12.41 16.31 -5.66
N SER A 71 -12.89 15.96 -6.86
CA SER A 71 -14.05 16.61 -7.48
C SER A 71 -15.35 16.12 -6.85
N LEU A 72 -15.46 14.81 -6.61
CA LEU A 72 -16.63 14.16 -6.04
C LEU A 72 -16.55 14.00 -4.52
N ASN A 73 -15.37 14.25 -3.92
CA ASN A 73 -15.09 14.01 -2.50
C ASN A 73 -15.41 12.56 -2.08
N ARG A 74 -14.87 11.61 -2.82
CA ARG A 74 -15.16 10.19 -2.63
C ARG A 74 -13.91 9.34 -2.76
N LEU A 75 -13.84 8.30 -1.94
CA LEU A 75 -12.86 7.25 -2.10
C LEU A 75 -13.27 6.33 -3.24
N MET A 76 -12.37 6.11 -4.20
CA MET A 76 -12.63 5.33 -5.40
C MET A 76 -11.70 4.13 -5.46
N VAL A 77 -12.20 3.04 -5.99
CA VAL A 77 -11.43 1.83 -6.28
C VAL A 77 -11.71 1.37 -7.71
N ASN A 78 -10.65 0.95 -8.43
CA ASN A 78 -10.85 0.31 -9.73
C ASN A 78 -11.26 -1.15 -9.51
N MET A 79 -12.51 -1.46 -9.76
CA MET A 79 -13.06 -2.82 -9.72
C MET A 79 -12.91 -3.56 -11.04
N GLY A 80 -12.56 -2.83 -12.11
CA GLY A 80 -12.32 -3.39 -13.43
C GLY A 80 -10.89 -3.89 -13.64
N THR A 81 -10.53 -4.08 -14.89
CA THR A 81 -9.17 -4.45 -15.30
C THR A 81 -8.38 -3.23 -15.76
N PRO A 82 -7.05 -3.32 -15.95
CA PRO A 82 -6.30 -2.22 -16.54
C PRO A 82 -6.76 -1.79 -17.92
N VAL A 83 -7.28 -2.73 -18.71
CA VAL A 83 -7.79 -2.47 -20.08
C VAL A 83 -9.21 -1.94 -20.06
N THR A 84 -10.02 -2.40 -19.10
CA THR A 84 -11.42 -1.97 -18.93
C THR A 84 -11.62 -1.48 -17.49
N PRO A 85 -11.14 -0.28 -17.15
CA PRO A 85 -11.29 0.25 -15.79
C PRO A 85 -12.77 0.44 -15.45
N ASN A 86 -13.10 0.17 -14.19
CA ASN A 86 -14.44 0.39 -13.64
C ASN A 86 -14.28 1.02 -12.25
N TRP A 87 -14.28 2.34 -12.22
CA TRP A 87 -14.12 3.09 -10.99
C TRP A 87 -15.41 3.10 -10.19
N GLN A 88 -15.36 2.57 -8.99
CA GLN A 88 -16.49 2.52 -8.07
C GLN A 88 -16.20 3.33 -6.82
N THR A 89 -17.20 4.02 -6.31
CA THR A 89 -17.13 4.68 -5.02
C THR A 89 -17.22 3.65 -3.91
N ILE A 90 -16.31 3.73 -2.93
CA ILE A 90 -16.47 3.00 -1.69
C ILE A 90 -17.44 3.79 -0.82
N VAL A 91 -18.69 3.34 -0.73
CA VAL A 91 -19.70 3.92 0.13
C VAL A 91 -20.01 2.96 1.26
N ALA A 92 -20.15 3.51 2.47
CA ALA A 92 -20.83 2.79 3.52
C ALA A 92 -22.29 2.63 3.08
N ASN A 93 -22.72 1.38 2.91
CA ASN A 93 -24.14 1.13 2.76
C ASN A 93 -24.80 1.50 4.08
N SER A 94 -25.46 2.65 4.11
CA SER A 94 -26.05 3.19 5.33
C SER A 94 -27.24 2.38 5.83
N GLY A 95 -27.62 1.31 5.16
CA GLY A 95 -28.76 0.49 5.55
C GLY A 95 -30.08 1.26 5.62
N CYS A 96 -30.13 2.47 5.08
CA CYS A 96 -31.36 3.18 4.92
C CYS A 96 -32.20 2.51 3.85
N ALA A 97 -32.96 1.62 4.31
CA ALA A 97 -34.09 1.17 3.51
C ALA A 97 -35.10 2.30 3.40
#